data_001a6216fd95354d02820cbdc1552461
#
_entry.id   001a6216fd95354d02820cbdc1552461
#
_cell.length_a   1.000
_cell.length_b   1.000
_cell.length_c   1.000
_cell.angle_alpha   90.00
_cell.angle_beta   90.00
_cell.angle_gamma   90.00
#
_symmetry.space_group_name_H-M   'P 1'
#
loop_
_entity.id
_entity.type
_entity.pdbx_description
1 polymer ?
#
loop_
_entity_poly.entity_id
_entity_poly.type
_entity_poly.pdbx_seq_one_letter_code
_entity_poly.pdbx_strand_id
1 'polypeptide(L)'
;MERKIVIQGKDLRIGYRTGKQEKVVHEHLDFELRAGELTCLLGANGAGKSTLLRTLSASQPSLGGELKMLDKPLKEYTEKERSRTIGVVLTDKTFAGGLSVYELVALGRQPHTGFFGRLTKEDKRIVQEAMEN
;
A
#
# COMPACT_ATOMS: atom_id res chain seq x y z
N MET A 1 -8.38 16.79 20.38
CA MET A 1 -8.60 15.34 20.20
C MET A 1 -7.49 14.76 19.34
N GLU A 2 -6.75 13.83 19.89
CA GLU A 2 -5.68 13.17 19.13
C GLU A 2 -6.25 12.23 18.10
N ARG A 3 -5.72 12.28 16.88
CA ARG A 3 -6.10 11.36 15.83
C ARG A 3 -5.34 10.05 15.99
N LYS A 4 -6.02 8.96 15.67
CA LYS A 4 -5.46 7.62 15.79
C LYS A 4 -4.26 7.44 14.85
N ILE A 5 -3.19 6.83 15.35
CA ILE A 5 -2.04 6.44 14.53
C ILE A 5 -2.45 5.26 13.67
N VAL A 6 -2.30 5.37 12.35
CA VAL A 6 -2.64 4.30 11.42
C VAL A 6 -1.43 3.57 10.89
N ILE A 7 -0.30 4.27 10.73
CA ILE A 7 0.98 3.65 10.35
C ILE A 7 2.06 4.24 11.24
N GLN A 8 2.93 3.38 11.76
CA GLN A 8 4.06 3.78 12.59
C GLN A 8 5.31 3.03 12.16
N GLY A 9 6.38 3.81 11.89
CA GLY A 9 7.71 3.28 11.70
C GLY A 9 8.58 3.61 12.89
N LYS A 10 9.35 2.65 13.37
CA LYS A 10 10.27 2.84 14.48
C LYS A 10 11.61 2.18 14.16
N ASP A 11 12.65 2.99 14.15
CA ASP A 11 13.99 2.57 13.77
C ASP A 11 13.97 1.78 12.45
N LEU A 12 13.16 2.21 11.51
CA LEU A 12 12.91 1.51 10.27
C LEU A 12 14.09 1.63 9.32
N ARG A 13 14.48 0.52 8.73
CA ARG A 13 15.55 0.44 7.75
C ARG A 13 14.95 -0.06 6.44
N ILE A 14 15.14 0.71 5.39
CA ILE A 14 14.59 0.40 4.07
C ILE A 14 15.68 0.34 3.01
N GLY A 15 15.43 -0.44 1.98
CA GLY A 15 16.36 -0.61 0.88
C GLY A 15 16.05 -1.86 0.08
N TYR A 16 17.08 -2.42 -0.51
CA TYR A 16 16.95 -3.58 -1.39
C TYR A 16 17.82 -4.72 -0.93
N ARG A 17 17.34 -5.92 -1.11
CA ARG A 17 18.12 -7.13 -0.85
C ARG A 17 18.29 -7.91 -2.17
N THR A 18 19.54 -8.16 -2.54
CA THR A 18 19.87 -8.94 -3.73
C THR A 18 20.75 -10.10 -3.28
N GLY A 19 20.18 -11.31 -3.19
CA GLY A 19 20.88 -12.46 -2.65
C GLY A 19 21.31 -12.24 -1.20
N LYS A 20 22.62 -12.26 -0.94
CA LYS A 20 23.16 -12.02 0.40
C LYS A 20 23.53 -10.56 0.65
N GLN A 21 23.41 -9.71 -0.36
CA GLN A 21 23.76 -8.30 -0.26
C GLN A 21 22.55 -7.43 0.01
N GLU A 22 22.73 -6.44 0.89
CA GLU A 22 21.73 -5.44 1.18
C GLU A 22 22.22 -4.08 0.71
N LYS A 23 21.35 -3.34 0.04
CA LYS A 23 21.57 -1.93 -0.28
C LYS A 23 20.62 -1.10 0.57
N VAL A 24 21.15 -0.50 1.62
CA VAL A 24 20.38 0.36 2.53
C VAL A 24 20.15 1.72 1.86
N VAL A 25 18.91 2.14 1.74
CA VAL A 25 18.55 3.46 1.21
C VAL A 25 18.41 4.46 2.36
N HIS A 26 17.69 4.09 3.40
CA HIS A 26 17.57 4.87 4.63
C HIS A 26 17.50 3.95 5.84
N GLU A 27 17.98 4.44 6.97
CA GLU A 27 17.88 3.74 8.25
C GLU A 27 17.52 4.72 9.36
N HIS A 28 17.13 4.18 10.51
CA HIS A 28 16.71 4.95 11.67
C HIS A 28 15.54 5.89 11.38
N LEU A 29 14.57 5.40 10.60
CA LEU A 29 13.38 6.17 10.29
C LEU A 29 12.32 5.99 11.38
N ASP A 30 11.95 7.10 12.01
CA ASP A 30 10.89 7.13 13.01
C ASP A 30 9.79 8.08 12.53
N PHE A 31 8.57 7.58 12.41
CA PHE A 31 7.45 8.41 11.94
C PHE A 31 6.11 7.81 12.36
N GLU A 32 5.10 8.66 12.36
CA GLU A 32 3.72 8.29 12.61
C GLU A 32 2.81 8.94 11.57
N LEU A 33 1.91 8.16 11.00
CA LEU A 33 0.86 8.67 10.13
C LEU A 33 -0.48 8.49 10.86
N ARG A 34 -1.29 9.54 10.86
CA ARG A 34 -2.52 9.57 11.63
C ARG A 34 -3.76 9.59 10.74
N ALA A 35 -4.84 9.04 11.26
CA ALA A 35 -6.12 9.01 10.55
C ALA A 35 -6.60 10.44 10.25
N GLY A 36 -7.20 10.61 9.07
CA GLY A 36 -7.78 11.90 8.68
C GLY A 36 -6.77 12.97 8.30
N GLU A 37 -5.50 12.63 8.17
CA GLU A 37 -4.45 13.56 7.77
C GLU A 37 -3.94 13.24 6.37
N LEU A 38 -3.67 14.27 5.60
CA LEU A 38 -2.95 14.16 4.33
C LEU A 38 -1.48 14.41 4.61
N THR A 39 -0.66 13.40 4.43
CA THR A 39 0.78 13.48 4.66
C THR A 39 1.51 13.49 3.32
N CYS A 40 2.40 14.46 3.13
CA CYS A 40 3.21 14.57 1.91
C CYS A 40 4.65 14.15 2.18
N LEU A 41 5.21 13.38 1.25
CA LEU A 41 6.60 12.96 1.31
C LEU A 41 7.39 13.75 0.27
N LEU A 42 8.26 14.61 0.74
CA LEU A 42 9.04 15.50 -0.12
C LEU A 42 10.50 15.10 -0.15
N GLY A 43 11.13 15.32 -1.27
CA GLY A 43 12.55 15.04 -1.46
C GLY A 43 12.92 15.05 -2.94
N ALA A 44 14.22 15.13 -3.22
CA ALA A 44 14.73 15.08 -4.58
C ALA A 44 14.52 13.67 -5.18
N ASN A 45 14.56 13.58 -6.50
CA ASN A 45 14.55 12.29 -7.18
C ASN A 45 15.78 11.48 -6.72
N GLY A 46 15.54 10.21 -6.39
CA GLY A 46 16.61 9.36 -5.85
C GLY A 46 16.80 9.44 -4.34
N ALA A 47 16.00 10.23 -3.62
CA ALA A 47 16.08 10.34 -2.16
C ALA A 47 15.50 9.13 -1.41
N GLY A 48 14.88 8.19 -2.11
CA GLY A 48 14.31 6.99 -1.49
C GLY A 48 12.81 7.05 -1.25
N LYS A 49 12.10 8.04 -1.79
CA LYS A 49 10.65 8.17 -1.65
C LYS A 49 9.89 6.95 -2.15
N SER A 50 10.24 6.47 -3.33
CA SER A 50 9.60 5.28 -3.92
C SER A 50 9.88 4.03 -3.09
N THR A 51 11.08 3.90 -2.56
CA THR A 51 11.45 2.77 -1.70
C THR A 51 10.62 2.77 -0.42
N LEU A 52 10.46 3.94 0.20
CA LEU A 52 9.63 4.07 1.40
C LEU A 52 8.17 3.72 1.11
N LEU A 53 7.61 4.26 0.02
CA LEU A 53 6.22 3.98 -0.35
C LEU A 53 5.99 2.50 -0.65
N ARG A 54 6.93 1.84 -1.32
CA ARG A 54 6.83 0.40 -1.56
C ARG A 54 6.88 -0.41 -0.26
N THR A 55 7.69 0.04 0.69
CA THR A 55 7.78 -0.61 2.00
C THR A 55 6.50 -0.41 2.79
N LEU A 56 5.93 0.80 2.79
CA LEU A 56 4.67 1.10 3.49
C LEU A 56 3.48 0.37 2.89
N SER A 57 3.48 0.15 1.58
CA SER A 57 2.40 -0.59 0.91
C SER A 57 2.62 -2.10 0.92
N ALA A 58 3.69 -2.55 1.55
CA ALA A 58 4.08 -3.95 1.61
C ALA A 58 4.41 -4.58 0.24
N SER A 59 4.73 -3.74 -0.76
CA SER A 59 5.20 -4.22 -2.06
C SER A 59 6.61 -4.80 -1.96
N GLN A 60 7.36 -4.40 -0.95
CA GLN A 60 8.64 -4.99 -0.60
C GLN A 60 8.81 -4.98 0.93
N PRO A 61 9.58 -5.93 1.48
CA PRO A 61 9.81 -5.95 2.93
C PRO A 61 10.77 -4.86 3.37
N SER A 62 10.69 -4.45 4.64
CA SER A 62 11.72 -3.62 5.25
C SER A 62 12.97 -4.45 5.49
N LEU A 63 14.12 -3.78 5.60
CA LEU A 63 15.37 -4.46 5.94
C LEU A 63 15.54 -4.64 7.45
N GLY A 64 14.86 -3.85 8.26
CA GLY A 64 14.93 -3.92 9.70
C GLY A 64 14.04 -2.89 10.37
N GLY A 65 14.00 -2.92 11.69
CA GLY A 65 13.14 -2.04 12.46
C GLY A 65 11.70 -2.53 12.55
N GLU A 66 10.83 -1.66 13.03
CA GLU A 66 9.41 -1.98 13.18
C GLU A 66 8.55 -1.14 12.25
N LEU A 67 7.59 -1.79 11.61
CA LEU A 67 6.58 -1.12 10.81
C LEU A 67 5.22 -1.70 11.17
N LYS A 68 4.36 -0.87 11.73
CA LYS A 68 3.04 -1.29 12.18
C LYS A 68 1.94 -0.55 11.42
N MET A 69 0.87 -1.26 11.14
CA MET A 69 -0.36 -0.69 10.61
C MET A 69 -1.50 -1.07 11.55
N LEU A 70 -2.24 -0.05 12.02
CA LEU A 70 -3.33 -0.25 12.98
C LEU A 70 -2.86 -1.07 14.20
N ASP A 71 -1.67 -0.70 14.71
CA ASP A 71 -1.05 -1.27 15.91
C ASP A 71 -0.65 -2.75 15.83
N LYS A 72 -0.57 -3.28 14.61
CA LYS A 72 -0.14 -4.65 14.34
C LYS A 72 1.01 -4.63 13.32
N PRO A 73 2.08 -5.41 13.53
CA PRO A 73 3.18 -5.46 12.56
C PRO A 73 2.68 -5.75 11.15
N LEU A 74 3.15 -4.96 10.19
CA LEU A 74 2.70 -5.09 8.80
C LEU A 74 2.98 -6.48 8.23
N LYS A 75 4.09 -7.09 8.63
CA LYS A 75 4.47 -8.44 8.19
C LYS A 75 3.52 -9.54 8.67
N GLU A 76 2.70 -9.27 9.68
CA GLU A 76 1.73 -10.24 10.21
C GLU A 76 0.38 -10.19 9.48
N TYR A 77 0.19 -9.21 8.59
CA TYR A 77 -1.00 -9.16 7.75
C TYR A 77 -0.90 -10.17 6.62
N THR A 78 -1.99 -10.86 6.35
CA THR A 78 -2.09 -11.68 5.15
C THR A 78 -2.21 -10.76 3.94
N GLU A 79 -1.92 -11.27 2.75
CA GLU A 79 -2.06 -10.50 1.52
C GLU A 79 -3.48 -9.97 1.35
N LYS A 80 -4.47 -10.78 1.66
CA LYS A 80 -5.88 -10.40 1.61
C LYS A 80 -6.22 -9.28 2.60
N GLU A 81 -5.73 -9.39 3.83
CA GLU A 81 -5.94 -8.35 4.85
C GLU A 81 -5.31 -7.03 4.42
N ARG A 82 -4.08 -7.06 3.90
CA ARG A 82 -3.40 -5.86 3.40
C ARG A 82 -4.16 -5.21 2.27
N SER A 83 -4.61 -6.00 1.30
CA SER A 83 -5.31 -5.47 0.14
C SER A 83 -6.67 -4.83 0.48
N ARG A 84 -7.27 -5.25 1.59
CA ARG A 84 -8.50 -4.63 2.11
C ARG A 84 -8.25 -3.36 2.90
N THR A 85 -7.02 -3.14 3.35
CA THR A 85 -6.67 -2.05 4.26
C THR A 85 -5.90 -0.93 3.58
N ILE A 86 -5.03 -1.26 2.62
CA ILE A 86 -4.17 -0.31 1.92
C ILE A 86 -4.54 -0.23 0.44
N GLY A 87 -4.77 0.99 -0.04
CA GLY A 87 -4.88 1.25 -1.48
C GLY A 87 -3.64 2.00 -1.95
N VAL A 88 -3.17 1.69 -3.16
CA VAL A 88 -1.99 2.30 -3.74
C VAL A 88 -2.32 2.82 -5.14
N VAL A 89 -1.92 4.08 -5.40
CA VAL A 89 -2.01 4.67 -6.74
C VAL A 89 -0.59 4.82 -7.26
N LEU A 90 -0.29 4.13 -8.34
CA LEU A 90 1.03 4.16 -8.96
C LEU A 90 1.10 5.21 -10.06
N THR A 91 2.29 5.76 -10.28
CA THR A 91 2.54 6.69 -11.37
C THR A 91 2.74 5.99 -12.70
N ASP A 92 3.03 4.69 -12.68
CA ASP A 92 3.22 3.90 -13.87
C ASP A 92 1.90 3.67 -14.60
N LYS A 93 1.95 3.73 -15.94
CA LYS A 93 0.77 3.45 -16.75
C LYS A 93 0.45 1.97 -16.67
N THR A 94 -0.73 1.65 -16.15
CA THR A 94 -1.21 0.28 -16.15
C THR A 94 -1.70 -0.06 -17.55
N PHE A 95 -1.02 -0.99 -18.21
CA PHE A 95 -1.46 -1.50 -19.50
C PHE A 95 -2.29 -2.76 -19.27
N ALA A 96 -3.60 -2.62 -19.35
CA ALA A 96 -4.53 -3.74 -19.20
C ALA A 96 -5.17 -4.05 -20.56
N GLY A 97 -4.37 -4.58 -21.49
CA GLY A 97 -4.83 -4.89 -22.82
C GLY A 97 -6.04 -5.83 -22.84
N GLY A 98 -7.09 -5.45 -23.56
CA GLY A 98 -8.28 -6.26 -23.71
C GLY A 98 -9.33 -6.09 -22.64
N LEU A 99 -9.09 -5.28 -21.59
CA LEU A 99 -10.07 -5.01 -20.55
C LEU A 99 -10.85 -3.73 -20.84
N SER A 100 -12.15 -3.73 -20.57
CA SER A 100 -12.96 -2.53 -20.57
C SER A 100 -12.63 -1.67 -19.34
N VAL A 101 -13.05 -0.39 -19.36
CA VAL A 101 -12.89 0.48 -18.19
C VAL A 101 -13.60 -0.13 -16.97
N TYR A 102 -14.81 -0.66 -17.16
CA TYR A 102 -15.56 -1.31 -16.08
C TYR A 102 -14.79 -2.50 -15.50
N GLU A 103 -14.27 -3.37 -16.35
CA GLU A 103 -13.49 -4.54 -15.92
C GLU A 103 -12.23 -4.13 -15.18
N LEU A 104 -11.52 -3.09 -15.66
CA LEU A 104 -10.32 -2.59 -15.02
C LEU A 104 -10.63 -2.03 -13.62
N VAL A 105 -11.69 -1.22 -13.49
CA VAL A 105 -12.12 -0.66 -12.19
C VAL A 105 -12.58 -1.78 -11.26
N ALA A 106 -13.29 -2.79 -11.79
CA ALA A 106 -13.78 -3.92 -11.01
C ALA A 106 -12.67 -4.74 -10.37
N LEU A 107 -11.45 -4.72 -10.92
CA LEU A 107 -10.30 -5.40 -10.30
C LEU A 107 -10.04 -4.87 -8.89
N GLY A 108 -10.41 -3.62 -8.59
CA GLY A 108 -10.30 -3.05 -7.26
C GLY A 108 -11.16 -3.75 -6.21
N ARG A 109 -12.17 -4.51 -6.62
CA ARG A 109 -13.00 -5.29 -5.71
C ARG A 109 -12.47 -6.70 -5.45
N GLN A 110 -11.37 -7.10 -6.10
CA GLN A 110 -10.79 -8.43 -5.93
C GLN A 110 -10.56 -8.82 -4.46
N PRO A 111 -10.08 -7.93 -3.56
CA PRO A 111 -9.93 -8.27 -2.14
C PRO A 111 -11.23 -8.61 -1.44
N HIS A 112 -12.37 -8.24 -2.00
CA HIS A 112 -13.71 -8.40 -1.41
C HIS A 112 -14.56 -9.44 -2.13
N THR A 113 -14.10 -9.97 -3.28
CA THR A 113 -14.82 -11.00 -4.02
C THR A 113 -14.54 -12.38 -3.43
N GLY A 114 -15.49 -13.31 -3.62
CA GLY A 114 -15.33 -14.68 -3.15
C GLY A 114 -14.33 -15.48 -3.95
N PHE A 115 -14.25 -16.77 -3.65
CA PHE A 115 -13.28 -17.71 -4.26
C PHE A 115 -13.28 -17.68 -5.79
N PHE A 116 -14.45 -17.48 -6.41
CA PHE A 116 -14.59 -17.45 -7.87
C PHE A 116 -14.50 -16.04 -8.46
N GLY A 117 -14.25 -15.02 -7.65
CA GLY A 117 -14.12 -13.66 -8.13
C GLY A 117 -15.39 -13.04 -8.72
N ARG A 118 -16.56 -13.57 -8.37
CA ARG A 118 -17.83 -13.04 -8.87
C ARG A 118 -18.22 -11.77 -8.15
N LEU A 119 -18.69 -10.78 -8.93
CA LEU A 119 -19.14 -9.51 -8.37
C LEU A 119 -20.56 -9.64 -7.81
N THR A 120 -20.73 -9.22 -6.54
CA THR A 120 -22.05 -9.10 -5.91
C THR A 120 -22.74 -7.82 -6.39
N LYS A 121 -23.99 -7.62 -6.00
CA LYS A 121 -24.72 -6.37 -6.29
C LYS A 121 -24.01 -5.17 -5.67
N GLU A 122 -23.46 -5.33 -4.46
CA GLU A 122 -22.71 -4.27 -3.78
C GLU A 122 -21.42 -3.95 -4.51
N ASP A 123 -20.70 -4.98 -4.97
CA ASP A 123 -19.48 -4.77 -5.75
C ASP A 123 -19.77 -3.98 -7.01
N LYS A 124 -20.83 -4.33 -7.72
CA LYS A 124 -21.25 -3.62 -8.93
C LYS A 124 -21.60 -2.16 -8.64
N ARG A 125 -22.27 -1.90 -7.52
CA ARG A 125 -22.61 -0.54 -7.10
C ARG A 125 -21.34 0.28 -6.83
N ILE A 126 -20.39 -0.30 -6.10
CA ILE A 126 -19.12 0.38 -5.78
C ILE A 126 -18.33 0.68 -7.04
N VAL A 127 -18.25 -0.26 -7.98
CA VAL A 127 -17.57 -0.04 -9.26
C VAL A 127 -18.23 1.09 -10.03
N GLN A 128 -19.55 1.10 -10.09
CA GLN A 128 -20.29 2.15 -10.79
C GLN A 128 -20.06 3.52 -10.17
N GLU A 129 -20.12 3.63 -8.85
CA GLU A 129 -19.81 4.87 -8.13
C GLU A 129 -18.38 5.35 -8.40
N ALA A 130 -17.41 4.44 -8.42
CA ALA A 130 -16.02 4.78 -8.69
C ALA A 130 -15.84 5.31 -10.11
N MET A 131 -16.57 4.77 -11.08
CA MET A 131 -16.50 5.23 -12.47
C MET A 131 -17.16 6.59 -12.68
N GLU A 132 -18.17 6.94 -11.87
CA GLU A 132 -18.87 8.22 -11.95
C GLU A 132 -18.13 9.38 -11.29
N ASN A 133 -17.20 9.08 -10.38
CA ASN A 133 -16.38 10.06 -9.71
C ASN A 133 -15.04 10.22 -10.43
#